data_8ff84d958227eed117fa6ee7a7abcfe7
#
_entry.id   8ff84d958227eed117fa6ee7a7abcfe7
#
_cell.length_a   1.000
_cell.length_b   1.000
_cell.length_c   1.000
_cell.angle_alpha   90.00
_cell.angle_beta   90.00
_cell.angle_gamma   90.00
#
_symmetry.space_group_name_H-M   'P 1'
#
loop_
_entity.id
_entity.type
_entity.pdbx_description
1 polymer ?
#
loop_
_entity_poly.entity_id
_entity_poly.type
_entity_poly.pdbx_seq_one_letter_code
_entity_poly.pdbx_strand_id
1 'polypeptide(L)'
;MSAVVALKRNSSTVRYCFEADVEPGVLPRALELLAKRGLVPARVFAQAVDDALSVEIEIEGLASETAEHVGLCLGQIVGVRAVF
;
A
#
# COMPACT_ATOMS: atom_id res chain seq x y z
N MET A 1 -17.07 -4.06 -12.59
CA MET A 1 -16.74 -3.24 -12.60
C MET A 1 -16.35 -2.97 -12.37
N SER A 2 -16.66 -3.11 -12.81
CA SER A 2 -16.14 -2.25 -12.89
C SER A 2 -15.84 -1.93 -12.70
N ALA A 3 -16.06 -1.70 -12.68
CA ALA A 3 -15.63 -0.72 -12.75
C ALA A 3 -15.63 -0.27 -12.71
N VAL A 4 -15.94 -0.33 -12.81
CA VAL A 4 -15.74 0.75 -12.95
C VAL A 4 -15.84 1.13 -12.56
N VAL A 5 -16.10 0.97 -12.53
CA VAL A 5 -15.94 2.00 -12.40
C VAL A 5 -16.03 2.39 -12.04
N ALA A 6 -16.51 2.09 -11.94
CA ALA A 6 -16.42 3.12 -11.91
C ALA A 6 -16.33 3.43 -11.52
N LEU A 7 -16.50 3.08 -11.47
CA LEU A 7 -16.29 3.84 -11.48
C LEU A 7 -16.06 4.03 -11.07
N LYS A 8 -16.18 3.81 -10.84
CA LYS A 8 -15.90 4.21 -10.74
C LYS A 8 -15.25 3.73 -10.37
N ARG A 9 -15.26 3.15 -10.44
CA ARG A 9 -14.77 2.85 -10.55
C ARG A 9 -13.85 2.41 -10.45
N ASN A 10 -13.65 2.25 -10.05
CA ASN A 10 -13.06 1.90 -9.97
C ASN A 10 -12.13 1.42 -10.13
N SER A 11 -12.18 1.58 -10.23
CA SER A 11 -11.46 0.79 -11.22
C SER A 11 -9.98 1.18 -11.34
N SER A 12 -9.61 2.39 -11.03
CA SER A 12 -8.22 2.84 -11.02
C SER A 12 -7.62 2.80 -9.61
N THR A 13 -8.31 2.22 -8.67
CA THR A 13 -7.83 2.12 -7.30
C THR A 13 -6.95 0.88 -7.15
N VAL A 14 -5.78 1.08 -6.58
CA VAL A 14 -4.87 -0.02 -6.25
C VAL A 14 -4.84 -0.17 -4.75
N ARG A 15 -4.96 -1.39 -4.27
CA ARG A 15 -4.91 -1.71 -2.85
C ARG A 15 -3.69 -2.59 -2.58
N TYR A 16 -2.85 -2.11 -1.68
CA TYR A 16 -1.70 -2.89 -1.20
C TYR A 16 -2.00 -3.38 0.20
N CYS A 17 -1.85 -4.68 0.41
CA CYS A 17 -2.02 -5.29 1.73
C CYS A 17 -0.72 -5.99 2.07
N PHE A 18 -0.17 -5.72 3.25
CA PHE A 18 1.04 -6.42 3.66
C PHE A 18 1.06 -6.64 5.16
N GLU A 19 1.88 -7.60 5.56
CA GLU A 19 2.17 -7.86 6.96
C GLU A 19 3.62 -7.53 7.24
N ALA A 20 3.87 -7.03 8.44
CA ALA A 20 5.19 -6.59 8.84
C ALA A 20 5.43 -6.87 10.31
N ASP A 21 6.68 -6.72 10.71
CA ASP A 21 7.06 -6.77 12.12
C ASP A 21 6.41 -5.61 12.86
N VAL A 22 6.07 -5.82 14.12
CA VAL A 22 5.48 -4.77 14.96
C VAL A 22 6.60 -3.86 15.44
N GLU A 23 6.98 -2.92 14.57
CA GLU A 23 8.05 -1.96 14.82
C GLU A 23 7.60 -0.56 14.43
N PRO A 24 7.98 0.46 15.21
CA PRO A 24 7.53 1.83 14.94
C PRO A 24 7.95 2.36 13.56
N GLY A 25 9.05 1.89 13.01
CA GLY A 25 9.60 2.43 11.77
C GLY A 25 8.96 1.91 10.50
N VAL A 26 8.18 0.82 10.57
CA VAL A 26 7.66 0.20 9.34
C VAL A 26 6.67 1.10 8.62
N LEU A 27 5.65 1.57 9.33
CA LEU A 27 4.62 2.39 8.70
C LEU A 27 5.18 3.72 8.18
N PRO A 28 6.00 4.45 8.94
CA PRO A 28 6.62 5.66 8.38
C PRO A 28 7.46 5.41 7.13
N ARG A 29 8.17 4.28 7.07
CA ARG A 29 8.96 3.96 5.87
C ARG A 29 8.07 3.72 4.66
N ALA A 30 6.94 3.05 4.85
CA ALA A 30 6.00 2.82 3.77
C ALA A 30 5.41 4.14 3.27
N LEU A 31 5.01 5.02 4.18
CA LEU A 31 4.43 6.31 3.80
C LEU A 31 5.48 7.21 3.16
N GLU A 32 6.71 7.17 3.63
CA GLU A 32 7.79 7.95 3.02
C GLU A 32 8.07 7.47 1.60
N LEU A 33 8.01 6.18 1.36
CA LEU A 33 8.18 5.62 0.02
C LEU A 33 7.17 6.25 -0.95
N LEU A 34 5.93 6.39 -0.53
CA LEU A 34 4.90 7.04 -1.33
C LEU A 34 5.19 8.53 -1.51
N ALA A 35 5.57 9.19 -0.42
CA ALA A 35 5.83 10.63 -0.44
C ALA A 35 6.95 10.99 -1.41
N LYS A 36 8.01 10.18 -1.44
CA LYS A 36 9.14 10.42 -2.34
C LYS A 36 8.74 10.30 -3.80
N ARG A 37 7.67 9.59 -4.09
CA ARG A 37 7.16 9.42 -5.45
C ARG A 37 6.01 10.39 -5.75
N GLY A 38 5.72 11.30 -4.83
CA GLY A 38 4.63 12.27 -5.01
C GLY A 38 3.26 11.64 -4.96
N LEU A 39 3.12 10.50 -4.28
CA LEU A 39 1.86 9.78 -4.21
C LEU A 39 1.17 10.05 -2.89
N VAL A 40 -0.14 10.32 -2.95
CA VAL A 40 -0.96 10.53 -1.76
C VAL A 40 -1.91 9.33 -1.65
N PRO A 41 -1.85 8.59 -0.54
CA PRO A 41 -2.79 7.49 -0.38
C PRO A 41 -4.20 8.02 -0.14
N ALA A 42 -5.18 7.36 -0.76
CA ALA A 42 -6.58 7.69 -0.52
C ALA A 42 -7.03 7.15 0.83
N ARG A 43 -6.41 6.05 1.28
CA ARG A 43 -6.77 5.43 2.53
C ARG A 43 -5.58 4.63 3.07
N VAL A 44 -5.36 4.74 4.37
CA VAL A 44 -4.35 3.92 5.06
C VAL A 44 -5.02 3.31 6.28
N PHE A 45 -4.90 2.02 6.42
CA PHE A 45 -5.38 1.32 7.59
C PHE A 45 -4.26 0.42 8.11
N ALA A 46 -3.97 0.54 9.39
CA ALA A 46 -2.92 -0.27 10.01
C ALA A 46 -3.36 -0.69 11.39
N GLN A 47 -3.12 -1.94 11.73
CA GLN A 47 -3.39 -2.41 13.08
C GLN A 47 -2.41 -3.52 13.45
N ALA A 48 -2.03 -3.52 14.71
CA ALA A 48 -1.21 -4.60 15.25
C ALA A 48 -2.15 -5.70 15.74
N VAL A 49 -1.97 -6.91 15.23
CA VAL A 49 -2.77 -8.07 15.60
C VAL A 49 -1.80 -9.19 15.95
N ASP A 50 -1.87 -9.66 17.19
CA ASP A 50 -0.94 -10.67 17.68
C ASP A 50 0.51 -10.14 17.54
N ASP A 51 1.34 -10.80 16.78
CA ASP A 51 2.73 -10.40 16.61
C ASP A 51 2.99 -9.81 15.23
N ALA A 52 1.96 -9.35 14.55
CA ALA A 52 2.08 -8.81 13.21
C ALA A 52 1.42 -7.44 13.09
N LEU A 53 2.01 -6.60 12.25
CA LEU A 53 1.41 -5.33 11.86
C LEU A 53 0.77 -5.56 10.50
N SER A 54 -0.55 -5.40 10.43
CA SER A 54 -1.31 -5.57 9.20
C SER A 54 -1.59 -4.18 8.62
N VAL A 55 -1.21 -3.96 7.37
CA VAL A 55 -1.31 -2.64 6.73
C VAL A 55 -2.03 -2.76 5.41
N GLU A 56 -2.94 -1.81 5.18
CA GLU A 56 -3.64 -1.69 3.91
C GLU A 56 -3.52 -0.26 3.42
N ILE A 57 -3.10 -0.09 2.17
CA ILE A 57 -2.94 1.24 1.57
C ILE A 57 -3.66 1.24 0.23
N GLU A 58 -4.53 2.23 0.02
CA GLU A 58 -5.23 2.41 -1.25
C GLU A 58 -4.75 3.68 -1.91
N ILE A 59 -4.45 3.59 -3.21
CA ILE A 59 -4.01 4.73 -4.01
C ILE A 59 -4.83 4.75 -5.29
N GLU A 60 -5.32 5.92 -5.67
CA GLU A 60 -6.11 6.09 -6.88
C GLU A 60 -5.27 6.67 -8.01
N GLY A 61 -5.62 6.29 -9.22
CA GLY A 61 -5.05 6.93 -10.41
C GLY A 61 -3.67 6.48 -10.82
N LEU A 62 -3.19 5.34 -10.32
CA LEU A 62 -1.88 4.83 -10.69
C LEU A 62 -1.94 4.06 -12.00
N ALA A 63 -0.96 4.32 -12.87
CA ALA A 63 -0.74 3.47 -14.04
C ALA A 63 -0.26 2.10 -13.58
N SER A 64 -0.56 1.07 -14.37
CA SER A 64 -0.24 -0.32 -14.02
C SER A 64 1.23 -0.52 -13.68
N GLU A 65 2.11 0.07 -14.49
CA GLU A 65 3.56 -0.08 -14.29
C GLU A 65 4.00 0.54 -12.97
N THR A 66 3.48 1.73 -12.67
CA THR A 66 3.79 2.41 -11.41
C THR A 66 3.25 1.61 -10.24
N ALA A 67 2.03 1.10 -10.36
CA ALA A 67 1.41 0.31 -9.31
C ALA A 67 2.23 -0.92 -8.97
N GLU A 68 2.71 -1.61 -10.00
CA GLU A 68 3.52 -2.81 -9.84
C GLU A 68 4.85 -2.49 -9.17
N HIS A 69 5.49 -1.42 -9.61
CA HIS A 69 6.77 -0.99 -9.05
C HIS A 69 6.65 -0.62 -7.57
N VAL A 70 5.59 0.12 -7.22
CA VAL A 70 5.34 0.49 -5.82
C VAL A 70 5.15 -0.75 -4.96
N GLY A 71 4.40 -1.74 -5.47
CA GLY A 71 4.21 -2.99 -4.75
C GLY A 71 5.52 -3.72 -4.46
N LEU A 72 6.41 -3.76 -5.46
CA LEU A 72 7.72 -4.38 -5.28
C LEU A 72 8.55 -3.63 -4.24
N CYS A 73 8.52 -2.30 -4.27
CA CYS A 73 9.27 -1.49 -3.32
C CYS A 73 8.74 -1.66 -1.89
N LEU A 74 7.42 -1.74 -1.74
CA LEU A 74 6.84 -1.99 -0.41
C LEU A 74 7.33 -3.31 0.16
N GLY A 75 7.45 -4.34 -0.68
CA GLY A 75 7.93 -5.64 -0.24
C GLY A 75 9.39 -5.65 0.18
N GLN A 76 10.16 -4.63 -0.21
CA GLN A 76 11.58 -4.54 0.12
C GLN A 76 11.86 -3.73 1.38
N ILE A 77 10.85 -3.13 1.99
CA ILE A 77 11.02 -2.37 3.22
C ILE A 77 11.42 -3.34 4.34
N VAL A 78 12.44 -2.94 5.12
CA VAL A 78 12.89 -3.73 6.27
C VAL A 78 11.73 -3.89 7.24
N GLY A 79 11.44 -5.13 7.61
CA GLY A 79 10.34 -5.46 8.50
C GLY A 79 9.10 -5.96 7.78
N VAL A 80 8.96 -5.69 6.48
CA VAL A 80 7.83 -6.24 5.73
C VAL A 80 8.08 -7.71 5.43
N ARG A 81 7.11 -8.55 5.81
CA ARG A 81 7.22 -10.00 5.68
C ARG A 81 6.61 -10.52 4.40
N ALA A 82 5.44 -9.98 4.03
CA ALA A 82 4.71 -10.46 2.87
C ALA A 82 3.79 -9.36 2.34
N VAL A 83 3.68 -9.28 1.02
CA VAL A 83 2.77 -8.35 0.33
C VAL A 83 1.72 -9.20 -0.38
N PHE A 84 0.45 -8.84 -0.21
CA PHE A 84 -0.67 -9.61 -0.77
C PHE A 84 -1.39 -8.89 -1.88
#